data_22620e40ed39765deb18767a2dbcde58
#
_entry.id   22620e40ed39765deb18767a2dbcde58
#
_cell.length_a   1.000
_cell.length_b   1.000
_cell.length_c   1.000
_cell.angle_alpha   90.00
_cell.angle_beta   90.00
_cell.angle_gamma   90.00
#
_symmetry.space_group_name_H-M   'P 1'
#
loop_
_entity.id
_entity.type
_entity.pdbx_description
1 polymer ?
#
loop_
_entity_poly.entity_id
_entity_poly.type
_entity_poly.pdbx_seq_one_letter_code
_entity_poly.pdbx_strand_id
1 'polypeptide(L)'
;MTNKCDWICTFWIRSHNDGVGDAETLWHKKDPTLEEIKDAMDAFDFTGYEELVYCGYGEPTCALEYLTASAKYAKEKFGIRVRVNTNGLGSLYNGRDIVPELKEAVDAVSVSLNAPDEKKYMEVTRPQFEHAFQGMLDFAAECSREDLDVRFTVVDVLPEEEIEASRKLADSMGIRLRVRHFA
;
A
#
# COMPACT_ATOMS: atom_id res chain seq x y z
N MET A 1 -11.97 1.39 -0.76
CA MET A 1 -11.97 2.75 -1.28
C MET A 1 -12.08 2.79 -2.80
N THR A 2 -11.35 1.98 -3.54
CA THR A 2 -11.42 1.92 -5.00
C THR A 2 -11.03 0.54 -5.50
N ASN A 3 -11.53 0.17 -6.68
CA ASN A 3 -11.09 -1.04 -7.41
C ASN A 3 -9.94 -0.71 -8.40
N LYS A 4 -9.58 0.57 -8.55
CA LYS A 4 -8.52 1.00 -9.46
C LYS A 4 -7.16 0.58 -8.92
N CYS A 5 -6.32 0.05 -9.79
CA CYS A 5 -4.91 -0.24 -9.53
C CYS A 5 -4.14 -0.15 -10.83
N ASP A 6 -2.97 0.43 -10.79
CA ASP A 6 -2.05 0.61 -11.91
C ASP A 6 -1.09 -0.56 -12.13
N TRP A 7 -1.30 -1.66 -11.39
CA TRP A 7 -0.59 -2.93 -11.55
C TRP A 7 -1.49 -4.05 -12.07
N ILE A 8 -0.88 -4.99 -12.79
CA ILE A 8 -1.47 -6.27 -13.22
C ILE A 8 -0.54 -7.39 -12.74
N CYS A 9 -0.43 -7.57 -11.41
CA CYS A 9 0.49 -8.52 -10.81
C CYS A 9 0.19 -9.97 -11.20
N THR A 10 1.23 -10.77 -11.43
CA THR A 10 1.11 -12.19 -11.80
C THR A 10 0.67 -13.10 -10.65
N PHE A 11 0.93 -12.69 -9.40
CA PHE A 11 0.55 -13.42 -8.17
C PHE A 11 -0.50 -12.67 -7.35
N TRP A 12 -1.42 -12.00 -8.00
CA TRP A 12 -2.40 -11.18 -7.31
C TRP A 12 -3.54 -12.03 -6.73
N ILE A 13 -3.76 -11.93 -5.41
CA ILE A 13 -4.85 -12.62 -4.69
C ILE A 13 -6.20 -12.40 -5.37
N ARG A 14 -6.49 -11.21 -5.86
CA ARG A 14 -7.76 -10.89 -6.53
C ARG A 14 -8.03 -11.70 -7.81
N SER A 15 -7.02 -12.35 -8.37
CA SER A 15 -7.18 -13.24 -9.53
C SER A 15 -7.58 -14.66 -9.13
N HIS A 16 -7.47 -14.98 -7.84
CA HIS A 16 -7.69 -16.32 -7.31
C HIS A 16 -8.80 -16.39 -6.26
N ASN A 17 -9.06 -15.28 -5.55
CA ASN A 17 -10.04 -15.22 -4.47
C ASN A 17 -10.86 -13.93 -4.55
N ASP A 18 -12.17 -14.03 -4.26
CA ASP A 18 -13.06 -12.85 -4.19
C ASP A 18 -12.94 -12.09 -2.86
N GLY A 19 -12.40 -12.72 -1.81
CA GLY A 19 -12.22 -12.13 -0.49
C GLY A 19 -10.94 -12.60 0.19
N VAL A 20 -10.62 -12.01 1.33
CA VAL A 20 -9.47 -12.34 2.19
C VAL A 20 -9.92 -12.35 3.65
N GLY A 21 -9.51 -13.36 4.42
CA GLY A 21 -9.95 -13.55 5.81
C GLY A 21 -11.44 -13.80 5.88
N ASP A 22 -12.14 -13.08 6.75
CA ASP A 22 -13.59 -13.20 6.95
C ASP A 22 -14.43 -12.36 5.96
N ALA A 23 -13.79 -11.65 5.03
CA ALA A 23 -14.50 -10.84 4.03
C ALA A 23 -14.96 -11.72 2.86
N GLU A 24 -16.26 -11.69 2.55
CA GLU A 24 -16.83 -12.39 1.39
C GLU A 24 -16.26 -11.87 0.07
N THR A 25 -16.01 -10.57 -0.01
CA THR A 25 -15.39 -9.90 -1.17
C THR A 25 -14.72 -8.60 -0.75
N LEU A 26 -13.63 -8.24 -1.44
CA LEU A 26 -13.02 -6.91 -1.36
C LEU A 26 -13.31 -6.05 -2.61
N TRP A 27 -14.14 -6.55 -3.53
CA TRP A 27 -14.60 -5.79 -4.68
C TRP A 27 -15.72 -4.85 -4.31
N HIS A 28 -15.59 -3.59 -4.66
CA HIS A 28 -16.68 -2.62 -4.56
C HIS A 28 -17.57 -2.71 -5.81
N LYS A 29 -18.90 -2.68 -5.62
CA LYS A 29 -19.85 -2.55 -6.75
C LYS A 29 -19.76 -1.16 -7.38
N LYS A 30 -19.43 -0.16 -6.59
CA LYS A 30 -19.09 1.22 -6.95
C LYS A 30 -18.03 1.74 -5.98
N ASP A 31 -17.21 2.69 -6.39
CA ASP A 31 -16.31 3.37 -5.45
C ASP A 31 -17.18 4.09 -4.39
N PRO A 32 -16.91 3.92 -3.08
CA PRO A 32 -17.67 4.58 -2.03
C PRO A 32 -17.40 6.08 -2.00
N THR A 33 -18.37 6.85 -1.52
CA THR A 33 -18.18 8.26 -1.18
C THR A 33 -17.39 8.40 0.12
N LEU A 34 -16.83 9.58 0.39
CA LEU A 34 -16.15 9.87 1.65
C LEU A 34 -17.08 9.72 2.86
N GLU A 35 -18.35 10.08 2.71
CA GLU A 35 -19.36 9.91 3.77
C GLU A 35 -19.63 8.44 4.04
N GLU A 36 -19.82 7.62 3.00
CA GLU A 36 -19.99 6.17 3.16
C GLU A 36 -18.78 5.51 3.85
N ILE A 37 -17.55 6.01 3.60
CA ILE A 37 -16.34 5.52 4.29
C ILE A 37 -16.37 5.93 5.77
N LYS A 38 -16.72 7.17 6.10
CA LYS A 38 -16.81 7.65 7.48
C LYS A 38 -17.91 6.93 8.26
N ASP A 39 -19.08 6.75 7.65
CA ASP A 39 -20.19 6.02 8.26
C ASP A 39 -19.82 4.57 8.60
N ALA A 40 -19.08 3.90 7.69
CA ALA A 40 -18.56 2.56 7.95
C ALA A 40 -17.55 2.54 9.11
N MET A 41 -16.69 3.55 9.23
CA MET A 41 -15.78 3.68 10.37
C MET A 41 -16.55 3.94 11.67
N ASP A 42 -17.58 4.77 11.62
CA ASP A 42 -18.42 5.11 12.80
C ASP A 42 -19.21 3.91 13.32
N ALA A 43 -19.57 3.01 12.41
CA ALA A 43 -20.27 1.77 12.75
C ALA A 43 -19.33 0.68 13.29
N PHE A 44 -18.00 0.84 13.17
CA PHE A 44 -17.03 -0.16 13.58
C PHE A 44 -16.50 0.11 15.01
N ASP A 45 -16.43 -0.93 15.81
CA ASP A 45 -15.81 -0.86 17.15
C ASP A 45 -14.28 -1.04 17.04
N PHE A 46 -13.53 0.03 17.22
CA PHE A 46 -12.07 0.02 17.20
C PHE A 46 -11.44 -0.43 18.53
N THR A 47 -12.22 -0.81 19.54
CA THR A 47 -11.68 -1.26 20.84
C THR A 47 -10.77 -2.47 20.67
N GLY A 48 -9.54 -2.37 21.14
CA GLY A 48 -8.54 -3.44 21.06
C GLY A 48 -7.77 -3.50 19.75
N TYR A 49 -8.05 -2.62 18.78
CA TYR A 49 -7.24 -2.49 17.56
C TYR A 49 -6.19 -1.40 17.73
N GLU A 50 -4.95 -1.71 17.33
CA GLU A 50 -3.82 -0.78 17.41
C GLU A 50 -3.64 0.06 16.15
N GLU A 51 -4.12 -0.43 15.00
CA GLU A 51 -3.86 0.18 13.70
C GLU A 51 -5.02 -0.02 12.72
N LEU A 52 -5.41 1.06 12.05
CA LEU A 52 -6.25 1.02 10.86
C LEU A 52 -5.37 0.90 9.62
N VAL A 53 -5.63 -0.09 8.76
CA VAL A 53 -4.82 -0.33 7.57
C VAL A 53 -5.63 -0.09 6.30
N TYR A 54 -5.19 0.86 5.49
CA TYR A 54 -5.70 1.02 4.13
C TYR A 54 -5.02 0.02 3.21
N CYS A 55 -5.78 -0.95 2.76
CA CYS A 55 -5.36 -1.98 1.80
C CYS A 55 -6.59 -2.53 1.06
N GLY A 56 -6.38 -3.37 0.07
CA GLY A 56 -7.48 -4.02 -0.67
C GLY A 56 -7.07 -4.45 -2.07
N TYR A 57 -8.06 -4.70 -2.92
CA TYR A 57 -7.83 -5.09 -4.31
C TYR A 57 -7.45 -3.91 -5.21
N GLY A 58 -7.86 -2.70 -4.87
CA GLY A 58 -7.38 -1.48 -5.49
C GLY A 58 -6.16 -0.90 -4.78
N GLU A 59 -5.50 0.02 -5.44
CA GLU A 59 -4.39 0.79 -4.87
C GLU A 59 -4.94 2.02 -4.12
N PRO A 60 -4.71 2.15 -2.81
CA PRO A 60 -5.27 3.24 -2.02
C PRO A 60 -4.88 4.64 -2.54
N THR A 61 -3.65 4.80 -3.05
CA THR A 61 -3.16 6.09 -3.56
C THR A 61 -3.79 6.51 -4.89
N CYS A 62 -4.51 5.60 -5.58
CA CYS A 62 -5.37 5.95 -6.71
C CYS A 62 -6.66 6.70 -6.28
N ALA A 63 -6.98 6.68 -4.98
CA ALA A 63 -8.08 7.43 -4.39
C ALA A 63 -7.55 8.36 -3.28
N LEU A 64 -6.48 9.10 -3.58
CA LEU A 64 -5.67 9.86 -2.63
C LEU A 64 -6.49 10.82 -1.76
N GLU A 65 -7.40 11.57 -2.34
CA GLU A 65 -8.27 12.51 -1.62
C GLU A 65 -9.11 11.79 -0.54
N TYR A 66 -9.69 10.65 -0.89
CA TYR A 66 -10.48 9.86 0.06
C TYR A 66 -9.61 9.17 1.11
N LEU A 67 -8.42 8.70 0.71
CA LEU A 67 -7.43 8.13 1.62
C LEU A 67 -7.05 9.16 2.69
N THR A 68 -6.59 10.34 2.28
CA THR A 68 -6.07 11.34 3.21
C THR A 68 -7.17 11.93 4.10
N ALA A 69 -8.35 12.21 3.53
CA ALA A 69 -9.47 12.75 4.30
C ALA A 69 -10.01 11.75 5.33
N SER A 70 -10.18 10.48 4.96
CA SER A 70 -10.67 9.46 5.88
C SER A 70 -9.63 9.04 6.91
N ALA A 71 -8.34 9.05 6.56
CA ALA A 71 -7.25 8.77 7.49
C ALA A 71 -7.16 9.85 8.59
N LYS A 72 -7.22 11.13 8.21
CA LYS A 72 -7.29 12.25 9.17
C LYS A 72 -8.50 12.11 10.09
N TYR A 73 -9.66 11.81 9.54
CA TYR A 73 -10.87 11.58 10.30
C TYR A 73 -10.71 10.44 11.32
N ALA A 74 -10.13 9.31 10.92
CA ALA A 74 -9.90 8.18 11.80
C ALA A 74 -8.96 8.54 12.96
N LYS A 75 -7.87 9.25 12.68
CA LYS A 75 -6.91 9.71 13.71
C LYS A 75 -7.56 10.69 14.68
N GLU A 76 -8.30 11.67 14.19
CA GLU A 76 -8.95 12.70 15.01
C GLU A 76 -10.06 12.12 15.90
N LYS A 77 -10.89 11.24 15.34
CA LYS A 77 -12.07 10.72 16.04
C LYS A 77 -11.77 9.54 16.96
N PHE A 78 -10.93 8.61 16.52
CA PHE A 78 -10.68 7.35 17.21
C PHE A 78 -9.30 7.27 17.86
N GLY A 79 -8.40 8.20 17.57
CA GLY A 79 -7.02 8.18 18.09
C GLY A 79 -6.22 6.99 17.62
N ILE A 80 -6.62 6.35 16.52
CA ILE A 80 -6.01 5.11 16.02
C ILE A 80 -4.84 5.43 15.09
N ARG A 81 -3.76 4.63 15.19
CA ARG A 81 -2.65 4.68 14.24
C ARG A 81 -3.12 4.28 12.85
N VAL A 82 -2.64 4.95 11.82
CA VAL A 82 -3.04 4.69 10.44
C VAL A 82 -1.85 4.26 9.59
N ARG A 83 -2.01 3.17 8.84
CA ARG A 83 -1.03 2.69 7.85
C ARG A 83 -1.67 2.52 6.49
N VAL A 84 -0.91 2.84 5.44
CA VAL A 84 -1.27 2.49 4.07
C VAL A 84 -0.35 1.40 3.52
N ASN A 85 -0.95 0.37 2.91
CA ASN A 85 -0.24 -0.60 2.07
C ASN A 85 -0.39 -0.14 0.63
N THR A 86 0.71 0.11 -0.06
CA THR A 86 0.74 0.69 -1.40
C THR A 86 1.76 0.01 -2.30
N ASN A 87 1.56 0.13 -3.58
CA ASN A 87 2.55 -0.26 -4.59
C ASN A 87 3.69 0.79 -4.75
N GLY A 88 3.57 1.96 -4.11
CA GLY A 88 4.58 3.02 -4.15
C GLY A 88 4.57 3.88 -5.42
N LEU A 89 3.59 3.72 -6.30
CA LEU A 89 3.50 4.49 -7.55
C LEU A 89 2.55 5.69 -7.47
N GLY A 90 2.09 6.03 -6.26
CA GLY A 90 1.09 7.07 -6.05
C GLY A 90 1.50 8.43 -6.59
N SER A 91 2.78 8.83 -6.48
CA SER A 91 3.28 10.09 -7.05
C SER A 91 3.27 10.08 -8.58
N LEU A 92 3.63 8.95 -9.21
CA LEU A 92 3.52 8.78 -10.67
C LEU A 92 2.06 8.83 -11.13
N TYR A 93 1.18 8.11 -10.45
CA TYR A 93 -0.25 8.06 -10.78
C TYR A 93 -0.92 9.44 -10.69
N ASN A 94 -0.62 10.21 -9.65
CA ASN A 94 -1.19 11.54 -9.43
C ASN A 94 -0.44 12.66 -10.19
N GLY A 95 0.67 12.35 -10.87
CA GLY A 95 1.48 13.31 -11.62
C GLY A 95 2.17 14.37 -10.76
N ARG A 96 2.34 14.10 -9.46
CA ARG A 96 2.95 15.01 -8.48
C ARG A 96 3.42 14.25 -7.24
N ASP A 97 4.30 14.87 -6.46
CA ASP A 97 4.65 14.33 -5.15
C ASP A 97 3.44 14.34 -4.21
N ILE A 98 3.13 13.17 -3.64
CA ILE A 98 2.01 12.99 -2.68
C ILE A 98 2.49 12.76 -1.24
N VAL A 99 3.80 12.64 -1.01
CA VAL A 99 4.36 12.32 0.31
C VAL A 99 3.99 13.37 1.37
N PRO A 100 4.03 14.70 1.07
CA PRO A 100 3.60 15.70 2.05
C PRO A 100 2.15 15.50 2.54
N GLU A 101 1.24 15.14 1.64
CA GLU A 101 -0.16 14.89 2.00
C GLU A 101 -0.32 13.59 2.80
N LEU A 102 0.43 12.55 2.45
CA LEU A 102 0.44 11.29 3.19
C LEU A 102 0.97 11.49 4.61
N LYS A 103 2.07 12.25 4.78
CA LYS A 103 2.64 12.56 6.09
C LYS A 103 1.63 13.18 7.06
N GLU A 104 0.77 14.07 6.56
CA GLU A 104 -0.28 14.67 7.39
C GLU A 104 -1.40 13.69 7.76
N ALA A 105 -1.59 12.64 6.98
CA ALA A 105 -2.74 11.75 7.09
C ALA A 105 -2.42 10.40 7.73
N VAL A 106 -1.24 9.81 7.47
CA VAL A 106 -0.89 8.46 7.91
C VAL A 106 0.37 8.45 8.77
N ASP A 107 0.54 7.41 9.57
CA ASP A 107 1.70 7.23 10.47
C ASP A 107 2.72 6.25 9.89
N ALA A 108 2.29 5.37 8.99
CA ALA A 108 3.13 4.34 8.41
C ALA A 108 2.77 4.02 6.95
N VAL A 109 3.80 3.63 6.20
CA VAL A 109 3.68 3.23 4.79
C VAL A 109 4.34 1.86 4.61
N SER A 110 3.60 0.92 4.05
CA SER A 110 4.10 -0.41 3.69
C SER A 110 4.13 -0.50 2.16
N VAL A 111 5.33 -0.44 1.59
CA VAL A 111 5.53 -0.43 0.13
C VAL A 111 5.79 -1.84 -0.37
N SER A 112 5.04 -2.26 -1.38
CA SER A 112 5.21 -3.56 -2.03
C SER A 112 6.41 -3.53 -2.98
N LEU A 113 7.58 -3.97 -2.49
CA LEU A 113 8.81 -4.06 -3.30
C LEU A 113 8.69 -5.15 -4.37
N ASN A 114 8.20 -6.33 -3.98
CA ASN A 114 7.84 -7.47 -4.81
C ASN A 114 8.97 -8.09 -5.66
N ALA A 115 10.12 -7.45 -5.81
CA ALA A 115 11.26 -7.97 -6.57
C ALA A 115 12.56 -7.25 -6.18
N PRO A 116 13.74 -7.90 -6.35
CA PRO A 116 15.04 -7.31 -5.98
C PRO A 116 15.60 -6.31 -7.00
N ASP A 117 15.11 -6.31 -8.23
CA ASP A 117 15.59 -5.50 -9.34
C ASP A 117 14.47 -5.11 -10.31
N GLU A 118 14.78 -4.13 -11.18
CA GLU A 118 13.82 -3.58 -12.13
C GLU A 118 13.28 -4.62 -13.11
N LYS A 119 14.13 -5.49 -13.64
CA LYS A 119 13.71 -6.50 -14.63
C LYS A 119 12.67 -7.43 -14.04
N LYS A 120 12.96 -7.99 -12.86
CA LYS A 120 12.03 -8.88 -12.16
C LYS A 120 10.78 -8.15 -11.72
N TYR A 121 10.91 -6.92 -11.22
CA TYR A 121 9.79 -6.08 -10.83
C TYR A 121 8.81 -5.84 -12.00
N MET A 122 9.32 -5.44 -13.17
CA MET A 122 8.49 -5.26 -14.38
C MET A 122 7.80 -6.54 -14.82
N GLU A 123 8.49 -7.68 -14.70
CA GLU A 123 7.95 -9.00 -15.04
C GLU A 123 6.76 -9.38 -14.13
N VAL A 124 6.92 -9.22 -12.82
CA VAL A 124 5.93 -9.71 -11.84
C VAL A 124 4.80 -8.72 -11.55
N THR A 125 5.04 -7.41 -11.63
CA THR A 125 4.05 -6.38 -11.30
C THR A 125 3.34 -5.80 -12.52
N ARG A 126 3.98 -5.81 -13.70
CA ARG A 126 3.47 -5.28 -14.96
C ARG A 126 2.84 -3.89 -14.79
N PRO A 127 3.61 -2.92 -14.33
CA PRO A 127 3.10 -1.57 -14.07
C PRO A 127 2.79 -0.85 -15.38
N GLN A 128 1.93 0.16 -15.31
CA GLN A 128 1.57 0.99 -16.47
C GLN A 128 2.60 2.10 -16.76
N PHE A 129 3.54 2.34 -15.84
CA PHE A 129 4.51 3.42 -15.95
C PHE A 129 5.89 2.88 -16.36
N GLU A 130 6.56 3.58 -17.28
CA GLU A 130 7.99 3.46 -17.45
C GLU A 130 8.68 3.91 -16.14
N HIS A 131 9.84 3.38 -15.83
CA HIS A 131 10.60 3.71 -14.60
C HIS A 131 9.84 3.47 -13.28
N ALA A 132 8.83 2.59 -13.30
CA ALA A 132 8.00 2.30 -12.12
C ALA A 132 8.82 1.78 -10.94
N PHE A 133 9.85 0.95 -11.19
CA PHE A 133 10.72 0.45 -10.12
C PHE A 133 11.48 1.58 -9.42
N GLN A 134 12.10 2.47 -10.19
CA GLN A 134 12.79 3.63 -9.61
C GLN A 134 11.80 4.58 -8.91
N GLY A 135 10.65 4.83 -9.52
CA GLY A 135 9.61 5.68 -8.92
C GLY A 135 9.10 5.14 -7.57
N MET A 136 8.97 3.82 -7.44
CA MET A 136 8.61 3.17 -6.16
C MET A 136 9.73 3.32 -5.12
N LEU A 137 11.00 3.17 -5.52
CA LEU A 137 12.14 3.36 -4.61
C LEU A 137 12.25 4.84 -4.17
N ASP A 138 12.11 5.78 -5.10
CA ASP A 138 12.13 7.22 -4.81
C ASP A 138 11.01 7.62 -3.85
N PHE A 139 9.80 7.09 -4.06
CA PHE A 139 8.67 7.30 -3.16
C PHE A 139 8.96 6.78 -1.74
N ALA A 140 9.50 5.57 -1.61
CA ALA A 140 9.85 4.99 -0.31
C ALA A 140 10.94 5.80 0.40
N ALA A 141 11.96 6.25 -0.35
CA ALA A 141 13.04 7.10 0.17
C ALA A 141 12.51 8.46 0.65
N GLU A 142 11.59 9.08 -0.11
CA GLU A 142 10.96 10.34 0.28
C GLU A 142 10.12 10.17 1.55
N CYS A 143 9.27 9.14 1.63
CA CYS A 143 8.52 8.82 2.84
C CYS A 143 9.44 8.66 4.06
N SER A 144 10.60 8.00 3.90
CA SER A 144 11.58 7.85 4.98
C SER A 144 12.24 9.17 5.38
N ARG A 145 12.55 10.05 4.42
CA ARG A 145 13.10 11.39 4.70
C ARG A 145 12.11 12.29 5.44
N GLU A 146 10.83 12.10 5.19
CA GLU A 146 9.74 12.80 5.84
C GLU A 146 9.31 12.15 7.19
N ASP A 147 10.14 11.26 7.78
CA ASP A 147 9.91 10.61 9.07
C ASP A 147 8.63 9.75 9.17
N LEU A 148 8.11 9.25 8.04
CA LEU A 148 7.10 8.22 8.06
C LEU A 148 7.71 6.85 8.45
N ASP A 149 6.98 6.01 9.18
CA ASP A 149 7.39 4.62 9.45
C ASP A 149 7.26 3.79 8.17
N VAL A 150 8.35 3.69 7.40
CA VAL A 150 8.38 3.00 6.11
C VAL A 150 8.89 1.57 6.26
N ARG A 151 8.25 0.64 5.54
CA ARG A 151 8.76 -0.72 5.34
C ARG A 151 8.52 -1.18 3.92
N PHE A 152 9.44 -1.98 3.40
CA PHE A 152 9.21 -2.76 2.20
C PHE A 152 8.56 -4.11 2.53
N THR A 153 7.80 -4.65 1.57
CA THR A 153 7.26 -6.01 1.66
C THR A 153 7.53 -6.79 0.39
N VAL A 154 7.81 -8.08 0.57
CA VAL A 154 7.80 -9.10 -0.48
C VAL A 154 6.92 -10.25 -0.03
N VAL A 155 6.51 -11.11 -0.97
CA VAL A 155 5.73 -12.32 -0.68
C VAL A 155 6.64 -13.54 -0.86
N ASP A 156 6.47 -14.55 -0.03
CA ASP A 156 7.30 -15.77 -0.02
C ASP A 156 7.06 -16.74 -1.20
N VAL A 157 6.35 -16.27 -2.24
CA VAL A 157 6.34 -16.90 -3.57
C VAL A 157 7.63 -16.68 -4.35
N LEU A 158 8.46 -15.69 -3.92
CA LEU A 158 9.77 -15.46 -4.50
C LEU A 158 10.75 -16.54 -4.01
N PRO A 159 11.72 -16.95 -4.86
CA PRO A 159 12.85 -17.77 -4.42
C PRO A 159 13.62 -17.10 -3.27
N GLU A 160 14.19 -17.89 -2.38
CA GLU A 160 14.94 -17.40 -1.20
C GLU A 160 16.07 -16.43 -1.60
N GLU A 161 16.77 -16.72 -2.72
CA GLU A 161 17.81 -15.84 -3.26
C GLU A 161 17.30 -14.44 -3.67
N GLU A 162 16.06 -14.37 -4.20
CA GLU A 162 15.42 -13.10 -4.56
C GLU A 162 14.93 -12.35 -3.31
N ILE A 163 14.47 -13.06 -2.29
CA ILE A 163 14.12 -12.49 -0.99
C ILE A 163 15.35 -11.89 -0.33
N GLU A 164 16.49 -12.59 -0.34
CA GLU A 164 17.73 -12.12 0.24
C GLU A 164 18.31 -10.91 -0.55
N ALA A 165 18.19 -10.92 -1.88
CA ALA A 165 18.57 -9.78 -2.70
C ALA A 165 17.66 -8.55 -2.41
N SER A 166 16.36 -8.77 -2.23
CA SER A 166 15.41 -7.73 -1.80
C SER A 166 15.76 -7.17 -0.42
N ARG A 167 16.23 -8.01 0.50
CA ARG A 167 16.70 -7.58 1.83
C ARG A 167 17.92 -6.66 1.72
N LYS A 168 18.90 -7.04 0.93
CA LYS A 168 20.11 -6.20 0.69
C LYS A 168 19.74 -4.85 0.08
N LEU A 169 18.80 -4.82 -0.86
CA LEU A 169 18.30 -3.56 -1.43
C LEU A 169 17.63 -2.69 -0.34
N ALA A 170 16.73 -3.27 0.43
CA ALA A 170 16.05 -2.56 1.52
C ALA A 170 17.05 -2.01 2.56
N ASP A 171 18.02 -2.82 2.98
CA ASP A 171 19.08 -2.45 3.93
C ASP A 171 19.93 -1.30 3.39
N SER A 172 20.27 -1.31 2.08
CA SER A 172 21.02 -0.22 1.43
C SER A 172 20.29 1.13 1.47
N MET A 173 18.96 1.09 1.59
CA MET A 173 18.10 2.29 1.72
C MET A 173 17.75 2.62 3.18
N GLY A 174 18.22 1.82 4.14
CA GLY A 174 17.86 1.97 5.56
C GLY A 174 16.38 1.65 5.87
N ILE A 175 15.71 0.91 5.00
CA ILE A 175 14.29 0.56 5.12
C ILE A 175 14.16 -0.92 5.48
N ARG A 176 13.34 -1.25 6.49
CA ARG A 176 13.11 -2.64 6.90
C ARG A 176 12.36 -3.42 5.83
N LEU A 177 12.73 -4.68 5.59
CA LEU A 177 11.97 -5.62 4.76
C LEU A 177 11.13 -6.56 5.63
N ARG A 178 9.86 -6.71 5.28
CA ARG A 178 8.96 -7.74 5.81
C ARG A 178 8.63 -8.75 4.71
N VAL A 179 8.89 -10.02 4.96
CA VAL A 179 8.41 -11.13 4.12
C VAL A 179 7.00 -11.48 4.60
N ARG A 180 6.04 -11.51 3.68
CA ARG A 180 4.66 -11.91 3.92
C ARG A 180 4.43 -13.32 3.37
N HIS A 181 3.70 -14.14 4.12
CA HIS A 181 3.23 -15.43 3.61
C HIS A 181 2.13 -15.20 2.58
N PHE A 182 2.19 -15.98 1.51
CA PHE A 182 1.10 -16.03 0.52
C PHE A 182 -0.10 -16.74 1.17
N ALA A 183 -1.29 -16.10 1.10
CA ALA A 183 -2.52 -16.60 1.69
C ALA A 183 -3.36 -17.34 0.65
#